data_c6369ce897debb30dc0f1423d71f5336
#
_entry.id   c6369ce897debb30dc0f1423d71f5336
#
_cell.length_a   1.000
_cell.length_b   1.000
_cell.length_c   1.000
_cell.angle_alpha   90.00
_cell.angle_beta   90.00
_cell.angle_gamma   90.00
#
_symmetry.space_group_name_H-M   'P 1'
#
loop_
_entity.id
_entity.type
_entity.pdbx_description
1 polymer ?
#
loop_
_entity_poly.entity_id
_entity_poly.type
_entity_poly.pdbx_seq_one_letter_code
_entity_poly.pdbx_strand_id
1 'polypeptide(L)'
;MCIRDRVLVIDGQGGGLGRQLVSALAAACPEAELTAVGTNSLAANAMLKAGASRAATGENAVVVNCRRADVIVGPIGIVIADALLGEITPAMAAAVCQSGAKRVLVPINHCENYVVGVPDQPISQLVAAAAQKVKELCSAIG
;
A
#
# COMPACT_ATOMS: atom_id res chain seq x y z
N MET A 1 3.12 8.20 26.02
CA MET A 1 2.17 7.25 25.40
C MET A 1 2.63 6.95 23.99
N CYS A 2 2.83 5.69 23.69
CA CYS A 2 3.19 5.31 22.31
C CYS A 2 1.96 5.39 21.41
N ILE A 3 2.05 6.24 20.41
CA ILE A 3 1.05 6.28 19.35
C ILE A 3 1.44 5.23 18.32
N ARG A 4 0.52 4.34 18.00
CA ARG A 4 0.76 3.31 16.99
C ARG A 4 0.88 3.96 15.62
N ASP A 5 1.89 3.57 14.89
CA ASP A 5 2.04 4.01 13.50
C ASP A 5 0.91 3.43 12.66
N ARG A 6 0.36 4.26 11.79
CA ARG A 6 -0.75 3.88 10.91
C ARG A 6 -0.21 3.58 9.53
N VAL A 7 -0.21 2.30 9.18
CA VAL A 7 0.25 1.83 7.87
C VAL A 7 -0.97 1.47 7.04
N LEU A 8 -1.06 2.06 5.87
CA LEU A 8 -2.14 1.83 4.92
C LEU A 8 -1.59 1.09 3.69
N VAL A 9 -2.15 -0.08 3.40
CA VAL A 9 -1.82 -0.82 2.17
C VAL A 9 -2.97 -0.64 1.19
N ILE A 10 -2.65 -0.20 -0.01
CA ILE A 10 -3.63 -0.02 -1.09
C ILE A 10 -3.26 -0.97 -2.23
N ASP A 11 -4.22 -1.74 -2.71
CA ASP A 11 -4.03 -2.60 -3.87
C ASP A 11 -5.36 -2.77 -4.61
N GLY A 12 -5.30 -3.38 -5.78
CA GLY A 12 -6.46 -3.61 -6.62
C GLY A 12 -6.44 -4.97 -7.27
N GLN A 13 -7.26 -5.14 -8.28
CA GLN A 13 -7.42 -6.38 -9.02
C GLN A 13 -7.65 -7.57 -8.06
N GLY A 14 -6.83 -8.60 -8.11
CA GLY A 14 -6.97 -9.77 -7.22
C GLY A 14 -6.36 -9.60 -5.83
N GLY A 15 -5.67 -8.51 -5.58
CA GLY A 15 -5.03 -8.26 -4.28
C GLY A 15 -3.79 -9.09 -4.02
N GLY A 16 -3.18 -9.66 -5.07
CA GLY A 16 -2.04 -10.57 -4.92
C GLY A 16 -0.82 -9.92 -4.29
N LEU A 17 -0.46 -8.70 -4.72
CA LEU A 17 0.63 -7.96 -4.11
C LEU A 17 0.25 -7.48 -2.73
N GLY A 18 -0.95 -6.91 -2.60
CA GLY A 18 -1.43 -6.38 -1.33
C GLY A 18 -1.44 -7.40 -0.22
N ARG A 19 -1.89 -8.63 -0.49
CA ARG A 19 -1.89 -9.68 0.54
C ARG A 19 -0.48 -10.07 0.94
N GLN A 20 0.47 -10.08 0.01
CA GLN A 20 1.87 -10.37 0.34
C GLN A 20 2.47 -9.25 1.17
N LEU A 21 2.18 -8.00 0.83
CA LEU A 21 2.62 -6.84 1.60
C LEU A 21 2.05 -6.87 3.02
N VAL A 22 0.76 -7.12 3.16
CA VAL A 22 0.12 -7.19 4.48
C VAL A 22 0.74 -8.29 5.33
N SER A 23 0.94 -9.47 4.76
CA SER A 23 1.56 -10.59 5.49
C SER A 23 2.97 -10.22 5.97
N ALA A 24 3.79 -9.63 5.09
CA ALA A 24 5.15 -9.23 5.44
C ALA A 24 5.17 -8.10 6.49
N LEU A 25 4.26 -7.13 6.36
CA LEU A 25 4.17 -6.00 7.29
C LEU A 25 3.67 -6.45 8.66
N ALA A 26 2.72 -7.36 8.72
CA ALA A 26 2.24 -7.91 9.99
C ALA A 26 3.38 -8.56 10.78
N ALA A 27 4.30 -9.22 10.09
CA ALA A 27 5.47 -9.83 10.71
C ALA A 27 6.55 -8.81 11.06
N ALA A 28 6.84 -7.86 10.17
CA ALA A 28 7.92 -6.89 10.35
C ALA A 28 7.55 -5.75 11.31
N CYS A 29 6.29 -5.35 11.34
CA CYS A 29 5.80 -4.22 12.12
C CYS A 29 4.59 -4.64 12.97
N PRO A 30 4.77 -5.55 13.94
CA PRO A 30 3.63 -6.11 14.68
C PRO A 30 2.87 -5.09 15.52
N GLU A 31 3.49 -3.96 15.83
CA GLU A 31 2.87 -2.91 16.64
C GLU A 31 2.15 -1.85 15.81
N ALA A 32 2.29 -1.88 14.49
CA ALA A 32 1.62 -0.92 13.62
C ALA A 32 0.13 -1.23 13.50
N GLU A 33 -0.66 -0.18 13.35
CA GLU A 33 -2.07 -0.32 12.98
C GLU A 33 -2.14 -0.49 11.47
N LEU A 34 -2.49 -1.68 11.01
CA LEU A 34 -2.42 -2.06 9.61
C LEU A 34 -3.82 -2.06 9.00
N THR A 35 -4.09 -1.08 8.16
CA THR A 35 -5.35 -0.94 7.44
C THR A 35 -5.12 -1.23 5.96
N ALA A 36 -6.02 -1.96 5.34
CA ALA A 36 -5.99 -2.24 3.93
C ALA A 36 -7.17 -1.59 3.23
N VAL A 37 -6.93 -1.01 2.06
CA VAL A 37 -8.00 -0.55 1.19
C VAL A 37 -7.81 -1.17 -0.18
N GLY A 38 -8.80 -1.93 -0.62
CA GLY A 38 -8.86 -2.48 -1.97
C GLY A 38 -9.70 -1.61 -2.87
N THR A 39 -9.34 -1.55 -4.15
CA THR A 39 -10.18 -0.88 -5.14
C THR A 39 -11.46 -1.67 -5.40
N ASN A 40 -11.49 -2.93 -4.98
CA ASN A 40 -12.64 -3.83 -5.07
C ASN A 40 -12.65 -4.75 -3.85
N SER A 41 -13.77 -5.45 -3.65
CA SER A 41 -13.97 -6.30 -2.48
C SER A 41 -13.05 -7.53 -2.46
N LEU A 42 -12.69 -8.05 -3.63
CA LEU A 42 -11.80 -9.21 -3.71
C LEU A 42 -10.41 -8.85 -3.15
N ALA A 43 -9.87 -7.73 -3.58
CA ALA A 43 -8.58 -7.25 -3.09
C ALA A 43 -8.61 -6.94 -1.59
N ALA A 44 -9.65 -6.24 -1.15
CA ALA A 44 -9.82 -5.90 0.27
C ALA A 44 -9.90 -7.16 1.14
N ASN A 45 -10.67 -8.15 0.70
CA ASN A 45 -10.85 -9.39 1.44
C ASN A 45 -9.54 -10.21 1.49
N ALA A 46 -8.79 -10.25 0.40
CA ALA A 46 -7.50 -10.94 0.37
C ALA A 46 -6.52 -10.33 1.38
N MET A 47 -6.47 -9.01 1.47
CA MET A 47 -5.60 -8.32 2.42
C MET A 47 -6.09 -8.50 3.87
N LEU A 48 -7.39 -8.49 4.10
CA LEU A 48 -7.94 -8.73 5.43
C LEU A 48 -7.56 -10.11 5.93
N LYS A 49 -7.70 -11.12 5.08
CA LYS A 49 -7.32 -12.50 5.42
C LYS A 49 -5.83 -12.66 5.67
N ALA A 50 -5.01 -11.84 5.03
CA ALA A 50 -3.55 -11.89 5.20
C ALA A 50 -3.08 -11.29 6.53
N GLY A 51 -3.94 -10.58 7.25
CA GLY A 51 -3.61 -10.09 8.58
C GLY A 51 -3.83 -8.60 8.82
N ALA A 52 -4.45 -7.87 7.88
CA ALA A 52 -4.81 -6.48 8.15
C ALA A 52 -5.83 -6.43 9.29
N SER A 53 -5.70 -5.42 10.15
CA SER A 53 -6.61 -5.24 11.27
C SER A 53 -8.02 -4.91 10.81
N ARG A 54 -8.13 -4.21 9.68
CA ARG A 54 -9.39 -3.81 9.09
C ARG A 54 -9.18 -3.52 7.61
N ALA A 55 -10.26 -3.60 6.85
CA ALA A 55 -10.22 -3.35 5.41
C ALA A 55 -11.47 -2.59 4.96
N ALA A 56 -11.30 -1.83 3.89
CA ALA A 56 -12.39 -1.10 3.25
C ALA A 56 -12.18 -1.12 1.74
N THR A 57 -13.17 -0.69 0.98
CA THR A 57 -13.10 -0.68 -0.48
C THR A 57 -13.54 0.65 -1.06
N GLY A 58 -12.96 0.99 -2.19
CA GLY A 58 -13.44 2.05 -3.05
C GLY A 58 -12.73 3.39 -2.87
N GLU A 59 -13.13 4.31 -3.73
CA GLU A 59 -12.48 5.62 -3.85
C GLU A 59 -12.51 6.41 -2.55
N ASN A 60 -13.68 6.52 -1.92
CA ASN A 60 -13.79 7.32 -0.71
C ASN A 60 -12.95 6.72 0.43
N ALA A 61 -12.89 5.39 0.51
CA ALA A 61 -12.06 4.72 1.50
C ALA A 61 -10.58 5.06 1.31
N VAL A 62 -10.11 5.12 0.06
CA VAL A 62 -8.73 5.57 -0.25
C VAL A 62 -8.53 7.00 0.24
N VAL A 63 -9.43 7.90 -0.13
CA VAL A 63 -9.32 9.34 0.21
C VAL A 63 -9.27 9.54 1.72
N VAL A 64 -10.19 8.92 2.45
CA VAL A 64 -10.29 9.08 3.91
C VAL A 64 -9.08 8.48 4.62
N ASN A 65 -8.67 7.28 4.22
CA ASN A 65 -7.57 6.61 4.92
C ASN A 65 -6.21 7.22 4.59
N CYS A 66 -6.03 7.79 3.40
CA CYS A 66 -4.82 8.54 3.07
C CYS A 66 -4.59 9.74 3.99
N ARG A 67 -5.66 10.35 4.50
CA ARG A 67 -5.55 11.47 5.43
C ARG A 67 -5.04 11.05 6.81
N ARG A 68 -5.24 9.79 7.17
CA ARG A 68 -4.92 9.26 8.51
C ARG A 68 -3.59 8.51 8.54
N ALA A 69 -3.08 8.10 7.40
CA ALA A 69 -1.91 7.24 7.33
C ALA A 69 -0.62 7.97 7.66
N ASP A 70 0.29 7.28 8.30
CA ASP A 70 1.68 7.72 8.47
C ASP A 70 2.56 7.19 7.34
N VAL A 71 2.25 5.98 6.87
CA VAL A 71 2.93 5.34 5.74
C VAL A 71 1.88 4.71 4.83
N ILE A 72 2.01 4.93 3.54
CA ILE A 72 1.17 4.30 2.50
C ILE A 72 2.05 3.36 1.69
N VAL A 73 1.59 2.14 1.49
CA VAL A 73 2.32 1.09 0.77
C VAL A 73 1.43 0.50 -0.32
N GLY A 74 2.00 0.27 -1.47
CA GLY A 74 1.27 -0.38 -2.55
C GLY A 74 2.06 -0.43 -3.84
N PRO A 75 1.47 -0.98 -4.90
CA PRO A 75 2.10 -0.93 -6.22
C PRO A 75 2.22 0.52 -6.67
N ILE A 76 3.23 0.80 -7.48
CA ILE A 76 3.44 2.16 -7.99
C ILE A 76 2.19 2.71 -8.73
N GLY A 77 1.37 1.83 -9.26
CA GLY A 77 0.13 2.21 -9.94
C GLY A 77 -0.84 3.02 -9.08
N ILE A 78 -0.74 2.96 -7.74
CA ILE A 78 -1.66 3.72 -6.89
C ILE A 78 -1.45 5.24 -6.97
N VAL A 79 -0.33 5.69 -7.52
CA VAL A 79 -0.08 7.13 -7.77
C VAL A 79 -0.26 7.50 -9.24
N ILE A 80 -0.72 6.57 -10.07
CA ILE A 80 -0.91 6.79 -11.50
C ILE A 80 -2.40 6.74 -11.80
N ALA A 81 -2.96 7.86 -12.25
CA ALA A 81 -4.37 7.93 -12.62
C ALA A 81 -4.68 6.90 -13.70
N ASP A 82 -5.80 6.22 -13.55
CA ASP A 82 -6.33 5.20 -14.46
C ASP A 82 -5.50 3.91 -14.55
N ALA A 83 -4.53 3.73 -13.68
CA ALA A 83 -3.77 2.48 -13.58
C ALA A 83 -4.65 1.31 -13.09
N LEU A 84 -4.15 0.11 -13.20
CA LEU A 84 -4.84 -1.13 -12.83
C LEU A 84 -6.16 -1.27 -13.59
N LEU A 85 -6.10 -1.10 -14.93
CA LEU A 85 -7.27 -1.17 -15.81
C LEU A 85 -8.38 -0.19 -15.40
N GLY A 86 -8.00 0.98 -14.90
CA GLY A 86 -8.95 2.00 -14.49
C GLY A 86 -9.42 1.91 -13.06
N GLU A 87 -8.96 0.92 -12.29
CA GLU A 87 -9.38 0.81 -10.89
C GLU A 87 -8.86 1.96 -10.03
N ILE A 88 -7.71 2.55 -10.40
CA ILE A 88 -7.19 3.73 -9.72
C ILE A 88 -7.75 4.97 -10.39
N THR A 89 -8.73 5.59 -9.77
CA THR A 89 -9.29 6.83 -10.29
C THR A 89 -8.30 7.99 -10.11
N PRO A 90 -8.44 9.07 -10.90
CA PRO A 90 -7.64 10.27 -10.66
C PRO A 90 -7.74 10.80 -9.23
N ALA A 91 -8.91 10.71 -8.61
CA ALA A 91 -9.10 11.15 -7.23
C ALA A 91 -8.30 10.27 -6.24
N MET A 92 -8.25 8.96 -6.47
CA MET A 92 -7.43 8.05 -5.66
C MET A 92 -5.95 8.39 -5.77
N ALA A 93 -5.43 8.51 -6.99
CA ALA A 93 -4.04 8.85 -7.22
C ALA A 93 -3.67 10.18 -6.56
N ALA A 94 -4.53 11.19 -6.71
CA ALA A 94 -4.32 12.49 -6.08
C ALA A 94 -4.30 12.38 -4.55
N ALA A 95 -5.22 11.62 -3.97
CA ALA A 95 -5.29 11.44 -2.51
C ALA A 95 -4.00 10.83 -1.96
N VAL A 96 -3.47 9.81 -2.63
CA VAL A 96 -2.21 9.18 -2.24
C VAL A 96 -1.06 10.19 -2.32
N CYS A 97 -0.96 10.92 -3.44
CA CYS A 97 0.14 11.85 -3.67
C CYS A 97 0.08 13.09 -2.77
N GLN A 98 -1.13 13.55 -2.43
CA GLN A 98 -1.33 14.74 -1.59
C GLN A 98 -1.26 14.42 -0.09
N SER A 99 -1.25 13.16 0.28
CA SER A 99 -1.15 12.75 1.68
C SER A 99 0.18 13.18 2.28
N GLY A 100 0.17 13.56 3.56
CA GLY A 100 1.38 13.82 4.33
C GLY A 100 2.15 12.56 4.70
N ALA A 101 1.60 11.37 4.42
CA ALA A 101 2.24 10.10 4.69
C ALA A 101 3.50 9.89 3.84
N LYS A 102 4.43 9.09 4.34
CA LYS A 102 5.52 8.57 3.51
C LYS A 102 4.94 7.49 2.59
N ARG A 103 5.38 7.44 1.36
CA ARG A 103 4.88 6.48 0.36
C ARG A 103 5.98 5.49 0.02
N VAL A 104 5.67 4.22 0.17
CA VAL A 104 6.55 3.11 -0.21
C VAL A 104 5.89 2.40 -1.40
N LEU A 105 6.47 2.58 -2.57
CA LEU A 105 5.85 2.14 -3.82
C LEU A 105 6.64 0.97 -4.41
N VAL A 106 5.94 -0.12 -4.66
CA VAL A 106 6.52 -1.31 -5.28
C VAL A 106 6.46 -1.16 -6.80
N PRO A 107 7.60 -1.20 -7.51
CA PRO A 107 7.66 -0.91 -8.94
C PRO A 107 7.26 -2.11 -9.81
N ILE A 108 6.02 -2.57 -9.66
CA ILE A 108 5.45 -3.65 -10.48
C ILE A 108 4.19 -3.14 -11.18
N ASN A 109 3.86 -3.77 -12.29
CA ASN A 109 2.66 -3.48 -13.07
C ASN A 109 2.53 -1.98 -13.37
N HIS A 110 3.67 -1.35 -13.69
CA HIS A 110 3.72 0.10 -13.93
C HIS A 110 3.30 0.50 -15.34
N CYS A 111 2.79 -0.42 -16.15
CA CYS A 111 2.19 -0.17 -17.47
C CYS A 111 2.84 1.01 -18.20
N GLU A 112 3.51 0.83 -19.31
CA GLU A 112 4.07 1.94 -20.10
C GLU A 112 4.90 2.98 -19.31
N ASN A 113 5.00 2.87 -17.99
CA ASN A 113 5.84 3.75 -17.18
C ASN A 113 7.13 3.02 -16.83
N TYR A 114 8.26 3.62 -17.14
CA TYR A 114 9.58 3.00 -16.94
C TYR A 114 10.29 3.72 -15.81
N VAL A 115 10.64 2.97 -14.76
CA VAL A 115 11.35 3.54 -13.61
C VAL A 115 12.84 3.31 -13.81
N VAL A 116 13.55 4.36 -14.20
CA VAL A 116 14.98 4.30 -14.52
C VAL A 116 15.77 3.93 -13.26
N GLY A 117 16.74 3.04 -13.43
CA GLY A 117 17.61 2.65 -12.33
C GLY A 117 17.05 1.54 -11.44
N VAL A 118 15.85 1.06 -11.72
CA VAL A 118 15.23 -0.04 -10.96
C VAL A 118 15.26 -1.31 -11.81
N PRO A 119 16.08 -2.30 -11.45
CA PRO A 119 16.11 -3.56 -12.19
C PRO A 119 14.89 -4.41 -11.87
N ASP A 120 14.56 -5.31 -12.78
CA ASP A 120 13.52 -6.30 -12.52
C ASP A 120 13.95 -7.23 -11.39
N GLN A 121 13.06 -7.48 -10.45
CA GLN A 121 13.31 -8.33 -9.29
C GLN A 121 12.09 -9.23 -9.04
N PRO A 122 12.28 -10.39 -8.44
CA PRO A 122 11.16 -11.21 -7.99
C PRO A 122 10.28 -10.44 -7.01
N ILE A 123 8.97 -10.68 -7.09
CA ILE A 123 7.99 -10.01 -6.22
C ILE A 123 8.32 -10.21 -4.75
N SER A 124 8.75 -11.41 -4.37
CA SER A 124 9.11 -11.71 -2.98
C SER A 124 10.22 -10.80 -2.45
N GLN A 125 11.20 -10.47 -3.28
CA GLN A 125 12.28 -9.55 -2.89
C GLN A 125 11.78 -8.12 -2.76
N LEU A 126 10.92 -7.70 -3.67
CA LEU A 126 10.32 -6.36 -3.62
C LEU A 126 9.44 -6.20 -2.38
N VAL A 127 8.66 -7.22 -2.05
CA VAL A 127 7.82 -7.22 -0.85
C VAL A 127 8.69 -7.14 0.42
N ALA A 128 9.74 -7.94 0.50
CA ALA A 128 10.65 -7.91 1.64
C ALA A 128 11.33 -6.54 1.79
N ALA A 129 11.77 -5.95 0.69
CA ALA A 129 12.38 -4.62 0.69
C ALA A 129 11.39 -3.55 1.12
N ALA A 130 10.15 -3.62 0.66
CA ALA A 130 9.09 -2.69 1.04
C ALA A 130 8.80 -2.79 2.55
N ALA A 131 8.65 -4.00 3.08
CA ALA A 131 8.39 -4.21 4.50
C ALA A 131 9.56 -3.68 5.37
N GLN A 132 10.80 -3.91 4.94
CA GLN A 132 11.96 -3.37 5.64
C GLN A 132 11.97 -1.85 5.64
N LYS A 133 11.62 -1.24 4.51
CA LYS A 133 11.56 0.23 4.41
C LYS A 133 10.47 0.80 5.33
N VAL A 134 9.31 0.18 5.36
CA VAL A 134 8.23 0.60 6.28
C VAL A 134 8.69 0.50 7.73
N LYS A 135 9.35 -0.59 8.09
CA LYS A 135 9.89 -0.78 9.43
C LYS A 135 10.86 0.35 9.82
N GLU A 136 11.74 0.73 8.91
CA GLU A 136 12.67 1.84 9.12
C GLU A 136 11.94 3.17 9.32
N LEU A 137 10.93 3.43 8.48
CA LEU A 137 10.12 4.65 8.56
C LEU A 137 9.33 4.72 9.86
N CYS A 138 8.74 3.63 10.30
CA CYS A 138 8.00 3.57 11.56
C CYS A 138 8.93 3.83 12.75
N SER A 139 10.13 3.27 12.75
CA SER A 139 11.12 3.52 13.79
C SER A 139 11.53 4.99 13.84
N ALA A 140 11.63 5.66 12.68
CA ALA A 140 11.98 7.07 12.60
C ALA A 140 10.84 8.00 13.04
N ILE A 141 9.58 7.59 12.80
CA ILE A 141 8.38 8.33 13.19
C ILE A 141 8.11 8.15 14.68
N GLY A 142 8.21 6.90 15.11
CA GLY A 142 7.94 6.52 16.50
C GLY A 142 9.07 6.85 17.42
#